data_e6b95b8e5d8e97122284cf0856fa856d
#
_entry.id   e6b95b8e5d8e97122284cf0856fa856d
#
_cell.length_a   1.000
_cell.length_b   1.000
_cell.length_c   1.000
_cell.angle_alpha   90.00
_cell.angle_beta   90.00
_cell.angle_gamma   90.00
#
_symmetry.space_group_name_H-M   'P 1'
#
loop_
_entity.id
_entity.type
_entity.pdbx_description
1 polymer ?
#
loop_
_entity_poly.entity_id
_entity_poly.type
_entity_poly.pdbx_seq_one_letter_code
_entity_poly.pdbx_strand_id
1 'polypeptide(L)'
;MQSRPQLVSMLVAALLLPACTERAAFRGIDVGGVDWGGDFTLVSHEGRPVSTAAFRGKVLILFFGYTHCPDICGPTLAKLAALRKQLGPEAEWVQILFVTVDPERDTPDQLRRFVPRFDPGFIGLTGMPEQIAAVARDYKVGYTGNPAEPAAPPTIAHSGSIFVKDRGGSLRLLFRNETPVADMAHDVRLLLKSERR
;
A
#
# COMPACT_ATOMS: atom_id res chain seq x y z
N MET A 1 -34.58 -45.05 -62.72
CA MET A 1 -34.65 -43.67 -62.25
C MET A 1 -34.36 -43.68 -60.78
N GLN A 2 -33.09 -43.36 -60.37
CA GLN A 2 -32.62 -43.38 -58.98
C GLN A 2 -32.41 -41.93 -58.56
N SER A 3 -33.24 -41.44 -57.61
CA SER A 3 -33.11 -40.15 -56.97
C SER A 3 -32.15 -40.23 -55.80
N ARG A 4 -31.06 -39.49 -55.88
CA ARG A 4 -30.06 -39.28 -54.81
C ARG A 4 -30.57 -38.21 -53.83
N PRO A 5 -30.51 -38.47 -52.49
CA PRO A 5 -30.72 -37.39 -51.52
C PRO A 5 -29.49 -36.54 -51.36
N GLN A 6 -29.61 -35.19 -51.47
CA GLN A 6 -28.59 -34.23 -51.15
C GLN A 6 -28.51 -34.00 -49.63
N LEU A 7 -27.38 -34.36 -49.05
CA LEU A 7 -27.02 -34.04 -47.67
C LEU A 7 -26.60 -32.56 -47.61
N VAL A 8 -27.43 -31.74 -46.98
CA VAL A 8 -27.13 -30.36 -46.65
C VAL A 8 -26.33 -30.33 -45.35
N SER A 9 -25.02 -30.15 -45.45
CA SER A 9 -24.14 -29.94 -44.29
C SER A 9 -24.35 -28.52 -43.74
N MET A 10 -25.06 -28.40 -42.63
CA MET A 10 -25.14 -27.16 -41.86
C MET A 10 -23.86 -26.93 -41.06
N LEU A 11 -23.00 -26.05 -41.52
CA LEU A 11 -21.83 -25.57 -40.79
C LEU A 11 -22.30 -24.60 -39.70
N VAL A 12 -22.33 -25.02 -38.43
CA VAL A 12 -22.57 -24.17 -37.29
C VAL A 12 -21.25 -23.44 -36.98
N ALA A 13 -21.13 -22.21 -37.41
CA ALA A 13 -20.02 -21.33 -37.02
C ALA A 13 -20.24 -20.88 -35.57
N ALA A 14 -19.52 -21.46 -34.63
CA ALA A 14 -19.48 -21.00 -33.26
C ALA A 14 -18.78 -19.62 -33.19
N LEU A 15 -19.54 -18.56 -33.02
CA LEU A 15 -19.01 -17.22 -32.71
C LEU A 15 -18.38 -17.26 -31.32
N LEU A 16 -17.07 -17.36 -31.26
CA LEU A 16 -16.28 -17.06 -30.06
C LEU A 16 -16.31 -15.54 -29.83
N LEU A 17 -17.27 -15.07 -29.03
CA LEU A 17 -17.26 -13.71 -28.53
C LEU A 17 -16.06 -13.59 -27.57
N PRO A 18 -15.12 -12.62 -27.79
CA PRO A 18 -14.11 -12.33 -26.81
C PRO A 18 -14.82 -11.78 -25.55
N ALA A 19 -14.76 -12.52 -24.46
CA ALA A 19 -15.18 -12.01 -23.16
C ALA A 19 -14.22 -10.85 -22.82
N CYS A 20 -14.66 -9.61 -23.02
CA CYS A 20 -14.00 -8.44 -22.44
C CYS A 20 -14.07 -8.62 -20.92
N THR A 21 -13.02 -9.17 -20.31
CA THR A 21 -12.82 -9.11 -18.88
C THR A 21 -12.62 -7.64 -18.52
N GLU A 22 -13.69 -6.99 -18.10
CA GLU A 22 -13.65 -5.64 -17.55
C GLU A 22 -12.65 -5.67 -16.38
N ARG A 23 -11.52 -5.02 -16.56
CA ARG A 23 -10.49 -4.93 -15.51
C ARG A 23 -11.11 -4.14 -14.37
N ALA A 24 -11.35 -4.78 -13.24
CA ALA A 24 -11.91 -4.11 -12.08
C ALA A 24 -11.06 -2.86 -11.76
N ALA A 25 -11.70 -1.70 -11.82
CA ALA A 25 -11.04 -0.43 -11.59
C ALA A 25 -10.72 -0.25 -10.10
N PHE A 26 -9.55 0.31 -9.79
CA PHE A 26 -9.23 0.74 -8.45
C PHE A 26 -10.12 1.91 -8.02
N ARG A 27 -10.41 1.98 -6.74
CA ARG A 27 -11.17 3.05 -6.08
C ARG A 27 -10.26 4.10 -5.46
N GLY A 28 -9.04 3.69 -5.09
CA GLY A 28 -7.95 4.59 -4.74
C GLY A 28 -7.30 5.22 -5.96
N ILE A 29 -6.36 6.11 -5.72
CA ILE A 29 -5.61 6.80 -6.77
C ILE A 29 -4.55 5.84 -7.31
N ASP A 30 -4.70 5.44 -8.57
CA ASP A 30 -3.70 4.63 -9.27
C ASP A 30 -2.51 5.50 -9.66
N VAL A 31 -1.33 5.15 -9.13
CA VAL A 31 -0.05 5.79 -9.41
C VAL A 31 0.95 4.81 -10.05
N GLY A 32 0.44 3.74 -10.65
CA GLY A 32 1.29 2.75 -11.30
C GLY A 32 2.17 3.35 -12.40
N GLY A 33 3.43 2.92 -12.45
CA GLY A 33 4.41 3.41 -13.44
C GLY A 33 5.22 4.63 -13.02
N VAL A 34 5.02 5.14 -11.80
CA VAL A 34 5.87 6.22 -11.25
C VAL A 34 7.28 5.69 -10.94
N ASP A 35 8.27 6.59 -10.99
CA ASP A 35 9.70 6.32 -10.74
C ASP A 35 10.16 6.68 -9.32
N TRP A 36 9.21 6.91 -8.39
CA TRP A 36 9.45 7.24 -6.99
C TRP A 36 8.76 6.22 -6.05
N GLY A 37 9.04 6.30 -4.75
CA GLY A 37 8.54 5.33 -3.77
C GLY A 37 9.28 4.00 -3.85
N GLY A 38 10.61 4.06 -4.01
CA GLY A 38 11.52 2.94 -4.10
C GLY A 38 11.60 2.09 -2.83
N ASP A 39 12.57 1.18 -2.80
CA ASP A 39 12.85 0.41 -1.60
C ASP A 39 13.78 1.17 -0.67
N PHE A 40 13.60 0.94 0.63
CA PHE A 40 14.45 1.50 1.66
C PHE A 40 14.67 0.51 2.80
N THR A 41 15.65 0.79 3.65
CA THR A 41 15.93 0.05 4.88
C THR A 41 15.98 1.02 6.05
N LEU A 42 15.18 0.74 7.08
CA LEU A 42 15.13 1.50 8.33
C LEU A 42 15.18 0.54 9.54
N VAL A 43 15.25 1.07 10.74
CA VAL A 43 15.26 0.29 11.99
C VAL A 43 13.84 0.09 12.47
N SER A 44 13.46 -1.15 12.76
CA SER A 44 12.15 -1.48 13.32
C SER A 44 12.05 -1.12 14.81
N HIS A 45 10.82 -1.11 15.31
CA HIS A 45 10.56 -0.97 16.75
C HIS A 45 11.14 -2.11 17.60
N GLU A 46 11.59 -3.20 16.97
CA GLU A 46 12.34 -4.29 17.63
C GLU A 46 13.86 -4.06 17.63
N GLY A 47 14.33 -2.92 17.10
CA GLY A 47 15.75 -2.58 17.02
C GLY A 47 16.52 -3.30 15.90
N ARG A 48 15.81 -3.92 14.94
CA ARG A 48 16.42 -4.66 13.82
C ARG A 48 16.25 -3.91 12.50
N PRO A 49 17.22 -3.98 11.58
CA PRO A 49 17.05 -3.43 10.25
C PRO A 49 15.94 -4.17 9.49
N VAL A 50 15.07 -3.43 8.84
CA VAL A 50 13.97 -3.93 8.02
C VAL A 50 14.02 -3.24 6.67
N SER A 51 14.15 -4.04 5.60
CA SER A 51 14.06 -3.60 4.23
C SER A 51 12.65 -3.83 3.69
N THR A 52 12.10 -2.85 2.97
CA THR A 52 10.81 -3.03 2.28
C THR A 52 10.87 -4.12 1.22
N ALA A 53 12.05 -4.38 0.63
CA ALA A 53 12.27 -5.47 -0.32
C ALA A 53 12.03 -6.87 0.30
N ALA A 54 12.16 -7.02 1.63
CA ALA A 54 11.90 -8.29 2.32
C ALA A 54 10.40 -8.69 2.28
N PHE A 55 9.51 -7.77 1.92
CA PHE A 55 8.07 -8.02 1.82
C PHE A 55 7.59 -8.33 0.40
N ARG A 56 8.50 -8.61 -0.53
CA ARG A 56 8.11 -9.10 -1.86
C ARG A 56 7.20 -10.34 -1.73
N GLY A 57 6.14 -10.37 -2.52
CA GLY A 57 5.09 -11.38 -2.44
C GLY A 57 3.90 -10.96 -1.58
N LYS A 58 4.04 -9.91 -0.76
CA LYS A 58 2.94 -9.28 -0.02
C LYS A 58 2.57 -7.93 -0.62
N VAL A 59 1.35 -7.50 -0.42
CA VAL A 59 0.97 -6.09 -0.58
C VAL A 59 1.53 -5.34 0.63
N LEU A 60 2.29 -4.27 0.37
CA LEU A 60 2.91 -3.48 1.41
C LEU A 60 2.20 -2.14 1.53
N ILE A 61 1.72 -1.81 2.71
CA ILE A 61 1.04 -0.55 3.02
C ILE A 61 1.95 0.27 3.92
N LEU A 62 2.24 1.50 3.50
CA LEU A 62 3.10 2.43 4.22
C LEU A 62 2.28 3.65 4.65
N PHE A 63 2.44 4.04 5.90
CA PHE A 63 1.87 5.27 6.43
C PHE A 63 2.94 6.04 7.17
N PHE A 64 3.16 7.29 6.74
CA PHE A 64 4.10 8.21 7.37
C PHE A 64 3.39 9.05 8.42
N GLY A 65 3.97 9.10 9.61
CA GLY A 65 3.38 9.83 10.73
C GLY A 65 4.33 9.93 11.92
N TYR A 66 3.82 10.31 13.09
CA TYR A 66 4.60 10.34 14.33
C TYR A 66 3.71 10.07 15.54
N THR A 67 4.30 9.54 16.63
CA THR A 67 3.53 9.04 17.78
C THR A 67 2.82 10.12 18.57
N HIS A 68 3.29 11.37 18.51
CA HIS A 68 2.72 12.53 19.19
C HIS A 68 1.75 13.34 18.29
N CYS A 69 1.32 12.78 17.16
CA CYS A 69 0.36 13.41 16.26
C CYS A 69 -1.01 13.52 16.96
N PRO A 70 -1.55 14.76 17.14
CA PRO A 70 -2.78 14.94 17.89
C PRO A 70 -4.04 14.50 17.12
N ASP A 71 -3.98 14.47 15.77
CA ASP A 71 -5.19 14.41 14.96
C ASP A 71 -5.33 13.14 14.13
N ILE A 72 -4.48 12.95 13.11
CA ILE A 72 -4.76 11.99 12.03
C ILE A 72 -4.08 10.63 12.21
N CYS A 73 -2.92 10.54 12.90
CA CYS A 73 -2.13 9.31 12.91
C CYS A 73 -2.84 8.16 13.65
N GLY A 74 -3.43 8.44 14.81
CA GLY A 74 -4.21 7.44 15.56
C GLY A 74 -5.41 6.91 14.76
N PRO A 75 -6.31 7.77 14.29
CA PRO A 75 -7.43 7.36 13.43
C PRO A 75 -7.02 6.61 12.17
N THR A 76 -5.93 7.01 11.51
CA THR A 76 -5.44 6.30 10.31
C THR A 76 -4.94 4.90 10.65
N LEU A 77 -4.15 4.72 11.71
CA LEU A 77 -3.70 3.40 12.16
C LEU A 77 -4.87 2.51 12.59
N ALA A 78 -5.88 3.06 13.27
CA ALA A 78 -7.11 2.32 13.60
C ALA A 78 -7.87 1.89 12.34
N LYS A 79 -7.93 2.75 11.30
CA LYS A 79 -8.50 2.42 10.00
C LYS A 79 -7.73 1.30 9.31
N LEU A 80 -6.41 1.31 9.36
CA LEU A 80 -5.58 0.24 8.81
C LEU A 80 -5.76 -1.09 9.56
N ALA A 81 -5.97 -1.05 10.87
CA ALA A 81 -6.33 -2.23 11.64
C ALA A 81 -7.71 -2.78 11.24
N ALA A 82 -8.68 -1.90 11.02
CA ALA A 82 -9.99 -2.30 10.49
C ALA A 82 -9.90 -2.91 9.08
N LEU A 83 -9.01 -2.38 8.23
CA LEU A 83 -8.72 -2.96 6.92
C LEU A 83 -8.21 -4.40 7.05
N ARG A 84 -7.21 -4.66 7.91
CA ARG A 84 -6.71 -6.03 8.15
C ARG A 84 -7.80 -6.97 8.65
N LYS A 85 -8.64 -6.50 9.58
CA LYS A 85 -9.79 -7.27 10.06
C LYS A 85 -10.77 -7.60 8.94
N GLN A 86 -11.05 -6.65 8.03
CA GLN A 86 -11.96 -6.86 6.90
C GLN A 86 -11.38 -7.78 5.83
N LEU A 87 -10.06 -7.83 5.68
CA LEU A 87 -9.39 -8.78 4.79
C LEU A 87 -9.44 -10.21 5.32
N GLY A 88 -9.58 -10.42 6.62
CA GLY A 88 -9.63 -11.75 7.24
C GLY A 88 -8.37 -12.57 6.95
N PRO A 89 -8.48 -13.81 6.44
CA PRO A 89 -7.30 -14.64 6.15
C PRO A 89 -6.34 -14.02 5.12
N GLU A 90 -6.84 -13.17 4.22
CA GLU A 90 -6.01 -12.49 3.21
C GLU A 90 -5.02 -11.51 3.85
N ALA A 91 -5.25 -11.09 5.11
CA ALA A 91 -4.36 -10.18 5.84
C ALA A 91 -2.94 -10.73 6.08
N GLU A 92 -2.73 -12.04 5.98
CA GLU A 92 -1.40 -12.66 6.05
C GLU A 92 -0.48 -12.22 4.90
N TRP A 93 -1.10 -11.88 3.76
CA TRP A 93 -0.43 -11.41 2.54
C TRP A 93 -0.32 -9.88 2.47
N VAL A 94 -0.60 -9.19 3.58
CA VAL A 94 -0.53 -7.73 3.68
C VAL A 94 0.36 -7.35 4.85
N GLN A 95 1.38 -6.52 4.60
CA GLN A 95 2.20 -5.94 5.66
C GLN A 95 1.92 -4.45 5.76
N ILE A 96 1.74 -3.96 6.98
CA ILE A 96 1.58 -2.53 7.26
C ILE A 96 2.81 -2.03 8.01
N LEU A 97 3.39 -0.95 7.48
CA LEU A 97 4.54 -0.26 8.05
C LEU A 97 4.14 1.16 8.44
N PHE A 98 4.37 1.51 9.68
CA PHE A 98 4.32 2.89 10.16
C PHE A 98 5.73 3.47 10.13
N VAL A 99 5.98 4.47 9.31
CA VAL A 99 7.29 5.13 9.17
C VAL A 99 7.24 6.47 9.90
N THR A 100 8.05 6.63 10.93
CA THR A 100 8.08 7.92 11.63
C THR A 100 8.73 9.02 10.79
N VAL A 101 8.21 10.22 10.93
CA VAL A 101 8.81 11.47 10.43
C VAL A 101 9.42 12.31 11.56
N ASP A 102 9.47 11.76 12.77
CA ASP A 102 9.98 12.41 13.98
C ASP A 102 10.93 11.46 14.75
N PRO A 103 12.06 11.08 14.13
CA PRO A 103 12.93 10.03 14.68
C PRO A 103 13.57 10.39 16.01
N GLU A 104 13.67 11.67 16.34
CA GLU A 104 14.24 12.13 17.61
C GLU A 104 13.36 11.75 18.81
N ARG A 105 12.03 11.84 18.67
CA ARG A 105 11.07 11.46 19.70
C ARG A 105 10.59 10.02 19.56
N ASP A 106 10.47 9.54 18.34
CA ASP A 106 9.96 8.21 18.02
C ASP A 106 11.10 7.16 17.97
N THR A 107 11.70 6.93 19.11
CA THR A 107 12.70 5.86 19.29
C THR A 107 12.08 4.48 19.06
N PRO A 108 12.87 3.42 18.83
CA PRO A 108 12.37 2.05 18.77
C PRO A 108 11.47 1.68 19.96
N ASP A 109 11.83 2.08 21.17
CA ASP A 109 11.05 1.83 22.38
C ASP A 109 9.71 2.56 22.39
N GLN A 110 9.68 3.79 21.91
CA GLN A 110 8.44 4.56 21.76
C GLN A 110 7.51 3.91 20.73
N LEU A 111 8.03 3.53 19.58
CA LEU A 111 7.27 2.85 18.54
C LEU A 111 6.76 1.48 19.00
N ARG A 112 7.56 0.73 19.77
CA ARG A 112 7.17 -0.57 20.38
C ARG A 112 5.96 -0.43 21.31
N ARG A 113 5.85 0.68 22.02
CA ARG A 113 4.70 0.97 22.88
C ARG A 113 3.49 1.49 22.13
N PHE A 114 3.69 2.14 20.98
CA PHE A 114 2.64 2.83 20.25
C PHE A 114 1.99 1.94 19.18
N VAL A 115 2.77 1.40 18.26
CA VAL A 115 2.29 0.76 17.03
C VAL A 115 1.47 -0.52 17.29
N PRO A 116 1.89 -1.43 18.19
CA PRO A 116 1.14 -2.66 18.44
C PRO A 116 -0.21 -2.46 19.12
N ARG A 117 -0.51 -1.27 19.63
CA ARG A 117 -1.84 -0.95 20.19
C ARG A 117 -2.95 -1.01 19.13
N PHE A 118 -2.60 -0.79 17.87
CA PHE A 118 -3.56 -0.82 16.76
C PHE A 118 -3.69 -2.23 16.18
N ASP A 119 -2.55 -2.87 15.94
CA ASP A 119 -2.48 -4.27 15.48
C ASP A 119 -1.06 -4.81 15.75
N PRO A 120 -0.93 -5.98 16.40
CA PRO A 120 0.37 -6.57 16.72
C PRO A 120 1.20 -6.95 15.49
N GLY A 121 0.58 -7.06 14.32
CA GLY A 121 1.27 -7.34 13.04
C GLY A 121 1.82 -6.08 12.35
N PHE A 122 1.59 -4.88 12.90
CA PHE A 122 2.17 -3.65 12.35
C PHE A 122 3.63 -3.53 12.76
N ILE A 123 4.45 -2.99 11.86
CA ILE A 123 5.85 -2.70 12.14
C ILE A 123 6.04 -1.18 12.13
N GLY A 124 6.53 -0.64 13.24
CA GLY A 124 6.98 0.75 13.33
C GLY A 124 8.44 0.85 12.90
N LEU A 125 8.74 1.82 12.05
CA LEU A 125 10.08 2.07 11.51
C LEU A 125 10.57 3.46 11.89
N THR A 126 11.84 3.53 12.30
CA THR A 126 12.58 4.75 12.60
C THR A 126 14.00 4.62 12.04
N GLY A 127 14.79 5.65 12.15
CA GLY A 127 16.19 5.67 11.68
C GLY A 127 16.88 6.98 12.03
N MET A 128 18.05 7.20 11.45
CA MET A 128 18.70 8.49 11.57
C MET A 128 17.89 9.57 10.85
N PRO A 129 17.90 10.83 11.31
CA PRO A 129 17.13 11.93 10.70
C PRO A 129 17.34 12.02 9.18
N GLU A 130 18.59 11.85 8.73
CA GLU A 130 18.94 11.91 7.30
C GLU A 130 18.33 10.76 6.49
N GLN A 131 18.25 9.55 7.09
CA GLN A 131 17.60 8.39 6.46
C GLN A 131 16.11 8.63 6.31
N ILE A 132 15.45 9.12 7.36
CA ILE A 132 14.02 9.47 7.34
C ILE A 132 13.75 10.56 6.31
N ALA A 133 14.59 11.62 6.27
CA ALA A 133 14.46 12.68 5.28
C ALA A 133 14.62 12.18 3.84
N ALA A 134 15.54 11.25 3.59
CA ALA A 134 15.74 10.66 2.27
C ALA A 134 14.52 9.84 1.84
N VAL A 135 13.99 8.99 2.72
CA VAL A 135 12.80 8.17 2.46
C VAL A 135 11.57 9.07 2.25
N ALA A 136 11.35 10.06 3.12
CA ALA A 136 10.23 10.99 2.98
C ALA A 136 10.27 11.74 1.64
N ARG A 137 11.46 12.20 1.21
CA ARG A 137 11.65 12.87 -0.07
C ARG A 137 11.32 11.95 -1.25
N ASP A 138 11.78 10.70 -1.21
CA ASP A 138 11.48 9.72 -2.26
C ASP A 138 9.97 9.46 -2.35
N TYR A 139 9.27 9.37 -1.24
CA TYR A 139 7.82 9.19 -1.19
C TYR A 139 7.02 10.49 -1.35
N LYS A 140 7.68 11.63 -1.61
CA LYS A 140 7.05 12.96 -1.75
C LYS A 140 6.27 13.38 -0.48
N VAL A 141 6.74 12.91 0.69
CA VAL A 141 6.17 13.25 1.99
C VAL A 141 6.85 14.50 2.53
N GLY A 142 6.10 15.60 2.67
CA GLY A 142 6.57 16.82 3.34
C GLY A 142 6.20 16.78 4.83
N TYR A 143 7.10 17.23 5.69
CA TYR A 143 6.86 17.43 7.12
C TYR A 143 7.66 18.60 7.67
N THR A 144 7.12 19.30 8.69
CA THR A 144 7.83 20.37 9.38
C THR A 144 8.93 19.79 10.25
N GLY A 145 10.14 20.37 10.18
CA GLY A 145 11.31 19.86 10.91
C GLY A 145 12.30 19.10 10.05
N ASN A 146 12.08 19.00 8.74
CA ASN A 146 13.09 18.48 7.82
C ASN A 146 14.26 19.49 7.74
N PRO A 147 15.48 19.14 8.23
CA PRO A 147 16.64 20.05 8.20
C PRO A 147 17.04 20.47 6.77
N ALA A 148 16.72 19.65 5.76
CA ALA A 148 17.05 19.92 4.37
C ALA A 148 16.04 20.85 3.68
N GLU A 149 14.82 21.00 4.22
CA GLU A 149 13.75 21.82 3.66
C GLU A 149 12.93 22.51 4.77
N PRO A 150 13.52 23.44 5.55
CA PRO A 150 12.85 24.04 6.70
C PRO A 150 11.64 24.92 6.34
N ALA A 151 11.48 25.25 5.06
CA ALA A 151 10.43 26.13 4.55
C ALA A 151 9.56 25.46 3.47
N ALA A 152 9.66 24.16 3.25
CA ALA A 152 8.79 23.49 2.28
C ALA A 152 7.33 23.60 2.73
N PRO A 153 6.42 24.03 1.84
CA PRO A 153 5.01 24.02 2.17
C PRO A 153 4.59 22.58 2.50
N PRO A 154 3.67 22.38 3.46
CA PRO A 154 3.22 21.05 3.86
C PRO A 154 2.50 20.39 2.70
N THR A 155 3.18 19.54 1.94
CA THR A 155 2.60 18.94 0.72
C THR A 155 2.21 17.55 1.04
N ILE A 156 2.16 16.69 1.52
CA ILE A 156 1.55 15.34 1.64
C ILE A 156 1.38 14.91 3.11
N ALA A 157 2.24 15.32 4.01
CA ALA A 157 2.16 14.93 5.42
C ALA A 157 0.86 15.39 6.10
N HIS A 158 0.25 16.49 5.65
CA HIS A 158 -1.08 16.92 6.12
C HIS A 158 -2.24 16.17 5.45
N SER A 159 -2.00 15.41 4.39
CA SER A 159 -3.07 14.69 3.68
C SER A 159 -3.37 13.31 4.25
N GLY A 160 -2.58 12.79 5.18
CA GLY A 160 -2.75 11.43 5.71
C GLY A 160 -2.68 10.35 4.63
N SER A 161 -1.88 10.57 3.58
CA SER A 161 -1.77 9.64 2.47
C SER A 161 -1.21 8.30 2.91
N ILE A 162 -1.84 7.24 2.41
CA ILE A 162 -1.43 5.86 2.63
C ILE A 162 -0.91 5.33 1.31
N PHE A 163 0.32 4.88 1.29
CA PHE A 163 1.00 4.36 0.11
C PHE A 163 0.86 2.85 0.04
N VAL A 164 0.56 2.32 -1.14
CA VAL A 164 0.38 0.88 -1.32
C VAL A 164 1.27 0.39 -2.44
N LYS A 165 2.18 -0.51 -2.09
CA LYS A 165 3.02 -1.24 -3.04
C LYS A 165 2.37 -2.58 -3.35
N ASP A 166 2.45 -2.98 -4.61
CA ASP A 166 2.01 -4.30 -5.05
C ASP A 166 2.95 -5.42 -4.57
N ARG A 167 2.62 -6.66 -4.89
CA ARG A 167 3.42 -7.85 -4.52
C ARG A 167 4.81 -7.88 -5.16
N GLY A 168 4.98 -7.19 -6.27
CA GLY A 168 6.27 -6.97 -6.93
C GLY A 168 7.11 -5.89 -6.24
N GLY A 169 6.50 -5.10 -5.35
CA GLY A 169 7.10 -4.00 -4.60
C GLY A 169 7.14 -2.68 -5.36
N SER A 170 6.38 -2.53 -6.42
CA SER A 170 6.18 -1.26 -7.10
C SER A 170 5.09 -0.45 -6.42
N LEU A 171 5.28 0.86 -6.31
CA LEU A 171 4.22 1.74 -5.82
C LEU A 171 3.05 1.71 -6.81
N ARG A 172 1.86 1.43 -6.29
CA ARG A 172 0.70 1.19 -7.14
C ARG A 172 -0.47 2.10 -6.84
N LEU A 173 -0.78 2.29 -5.55
CA LEU A 173 -1.93 3.08 -5.14
C LEU A 173 -1.59 4.07 -4.05
N LEU A 174 -2.38 5.14 -4.01
CA LEU A 174 -2.49 6.03 -2.85
C LEU A 174 -3.93 6.01 -2.35
N PHE A 175 -4.11 5.83 -1.04
CA PHE A 175 -5.37 6.10 -0.38
C PHE A 175 -5.28 7.44 0.35
N ARG A 176 -6.34 8.20 0.29
CA ARG A 176 -6.52 9.40 1.11
C ARG A 176 -7.04 8.99 2.49
N ASN A 177 -6.88 9.89 3.46
CA ASN A 177 -7.41 9.62 4.80
C ASN A 177 -8.92 9.39 4.80
N GLU A 178 -9.66 9.98 3.89
CA GLU A 178 -11.12 9.82 3.75
C GLU A 178 -11.54 8.50 3.09
N THR A 179 -10.62 7.79 2.44
CA THR A 179 -10.94 6.55 1.69
C THR A 179 -11.62 5.53 2.63
N PRO A 180 -12.83 5.05 2.29
CA PRO A 180 -13.50 4.04 3.10
C PRO A 180 -12.72 2.73 3.19
N VAL A 181 -12.79 2.06 4.34
CA VAL A 181 -12.10 0.75 4.55
C VAL A 181 -12.56 -0.29 3.52
N ALA A 182 -13.84 -0.27 3.13
CA ALA A 182 -14.37 -1.17 2.13
C ALA A 182 -13.72 -0.98 0.74
N ASP A 183 -13.42 0.26 0.37
CA ASP A 183 -12.75 0.59 -0.89
C ASP A 183 -11.27 0.20 -0.85
N MET A 184 -10.61 0.45 0.29
CA MET A 184 -9.24 -0.02 0.52
C MET A 184 -9.15 -1.54 0.43
N ALA A 185 -10.09 -2.27 1.06
CA ALA A 185 -10.12 -3.73 1.03
C ALA A 185 -10.39 -4.28 -0.38
N HIS A 186 -11.27 -3.62 -1.16
CA HIS A 186 -11.51 -3.94 -2.56
C HIS A 186 -10.20 -3.89 -3.36
N ASP A 187 -9.49 -2.78 -3.26
CA ASP A 187 -8.28 -2.53 -4.04
C ASP A 187 -7.12 -3.44 -3.63
N VAL A 188 -6.95 -3.65 -2.31
CA VAL A 188 -5.93 -4.58 -1.80
C VAL A 188 -6.19 -5.99 -2.33
N ARG A 189 -7.45 -6.45 -2.37
CA ARG A 189 -7.80 -7.76 -2.97
C ARG A 189 -7.50 -7.82 -4.45
N LEU A 190 -7.67 -6.74 -5.19
CA LEU A 190 -7.26 -6.70 -6.60
C LEU A 190 -5.74 -6.87 -6.74
N LEU A 191 -4.95 -6.19 -5.90
CA LEU A 191 -3.49 -6.33 -5.90
C LEU A 191 -3.03 -7.73 -5.46
N LEU A 192 -3.73 -8.36 -4.52
CA LEU A 192 -3.43 -9.74 -4.10
C LEU A 192 -3.69 -10.76 -5.20
N LYS A 193 -4.70 -10.53 -6.06
CA LYS A 193 -5.07 -11.38 -7.20
C LYS A 193 -4.20 -11.13 -8.44
N SER A 194 -3.57 -9.96 -8.56
CA SER A 194 -2.69 -9.68 -9.68
C SER A 194 -1.44 -10.56 -9.61
N GLU A 195 -1.13 -11.25 -10.72
CA GLU A 195 0.10 -12.03 -10.82
C GLU A 195 1.32 -11.11 -10.70
N ARG A 196 2.39 -11.66 -10.12
CA ARG A 196 3.71 -11.00 -10.12
C ARG A 196 4.19 -10.86 -11.56
N ARG A 197 4.20 -9.66 -12.05
CA ARG A 197 4.84 -9.35 -13.33
C ARG A 197 6.33 -9.17 -13.14
#